data_2e2202f9ec1af05460f6434056abc27e
#
_entry.id   2e2202f9ec1af05460f6434056abc27e
#
_cell.length_a   1.000
_cell.length_b   1.000
_cell.length_c   1.000
_cell.angle_alpha   90.00
_cell.angle_beta   90.00
_cell.angle_gamma   90.00
#
_symmetry.space_group_name_H-M   'P 1'
#
loop_
_entity.id
_entity.type
_entity.pdbx_description
1 polymer ?
#
loop_
_entity_poly.entity_id
_entity_poly.type
_entity_poly.pdbx_seq_one_letter_code
_entity_poly.pdbx_strand_id
1 'polypeptide(L)'
;MSGDSFAFKRFVVRQDRCAMKVGTDGVLLGAWAQGGKRILDIGSGTGLVALMMAQRFDEAHVCGVEIDEDAARQAKENVASSEFANRVQIESVSLQSYVERMGLEGGASMFDSIVSNPPFFENSLTNPDHNRTLARHASTLTYQELFNAVRLLLAPDGVFSAIIPDDCLQRFISEGCLAGLFLTRKCAIKMVPRKQPKRYLLAFAKRMSEELEAEEETLMNADGSRSEWYARLTRDFYLR
;
A
#
# COMPACT_ATOMS: atom_id res chain seq x y z
N MET A 1 -23.99 -1.03 -11.49
CA MET A 1 -22.60 -0.62 -11.76
C MET A 1 -21.83 -1.90 -11.95
N SER A 2 -21.23 -2.11 -13.10
CA SER A 2 -20.47 -3.35 -13.38
C SER A 2 -19.30 -3.42 -12.38
N GLY A 3 -19.09 -4.56 -11.73
CA GLY A 3 -18.01 -4.74 -10.76
C GLY A 3 -16.60 -4.68 -11.35
N ASP A 4 -16.45 -4.27 -12.60
CA ASP A 4 -15.22 -4.35 -13.40
C ASP A 4 -14.39 -3.07 -13.43
N SER A 5 -14.96 -1.95 -12.92
CA SER A 5 -14.22 -0.68 -12.81
C SER A 5 -14.75 0.18 -11.66
N PHE A 6 -13.87 1.04 -11.13
CA PHE A 6 -14.20 2.06 -10.14
C PHE A 6 -13.70 3.42 -10.61
N ALA A 7 -14.61 4.43 -10.62
CA ALA A 7 -14.29 5.77 -11.05
C ALA A 7 -13.97 6.68 -9.86
N PHE A 8 -12.81 7.31 -9.91
CA PHE A 8 -12.40 8.42 -9.06
C PHE A 8 -12.56 9.76 -9.81
N LYS A 9 -12.30 10.87 -9.17
CA LYS A 9 -12.44 12.21 -9.80
C LYS A 9 -11.49 12.42 -10.98
N ARG A 10 -10.27 11.89 -10.90
CA ARG A 10 -9.20 12.13 -11.89
C ARG A 10 -8.73 10.89 -12.64
N PHE A 11 -9.18 9.69 -12.26
CA PHE A 11 -8.82 8.45 -12.95
C PHE A 11 -9.88 7.37 -12.75
N VAL A 12 -9.80 6.33 -13.55
CA VAL A 12 -10.64 5.13 -13.45
C VAL A 12 -9.75 3.92 -13.24
N VAL A 13 -10.10 3.06 -12.29
CA VAL A 13 -9.42 1.78 -12.07
C VAL A 13 -10.28 0.66 -12.62
N ARG A 14 -9.81 0.00 -13.68
CA ARG A 14 -10.35 -1.28 -14.15
C ARG A 14 -9.81 -2.40 -13.26
N GLN A 15 -10.65 -3.40 -12.97
CA GLN A 15 -10.33 -4.44 -11.99
C GLN A 15 -10.94 -5.81 -12.33
N ASP A 16 -11.14 -6.06 -13.60
CA ASP A 16 -11.73 -7.30 -14.13
C ASP A 16 -10.73 -8.46 -14.18
N ARG A 17 -9.42 -8.17 -14.16
CA ARG A 17 -8.34 -9.16 -14.22
C ARG A 17 -7.53 -9.27 -12.93
N CYS A 18 -7.82 -8.48 -11.93
CA CYS A 18 -7.09 -8.47 -10.67
C CYS A 18 -7.90 -9.18 -9.58
N ALA A 19 -7.23 -10.05 -8.80
CA ALA A 19 -7.86 -10.75 -7.68
C ALA A 19 -8.32 -9.78 -6.57
N MET A 20 -7.57 -8.71 -6.33
CA MET A 20 -7.90 -7.68 -5.35
C MET A 20 -8.55 -6.48 -6.04
N LYS A 21 -9.82 -6.25 -5.75
CA LYS A 21 -10.58 -5.10 -6.24
C LYS A 21 -10.28 -3.85 -5.42
N VAL A 22 -10.66 -2.68 -5.97
CA VAL A 22 -10.66 -1.42 -5.23
C VAL A 22 -11.40 -1.59 -3.90
N GLY A 23 -10.69 -1.40 -2.82
CA GLY A 23 -11.19 -1.53 -1.46
C GLY A 23 -10.86 -0.31 -0.61
N THR A 24 -11.51 -0.21 0.54
CA THR A 24 -11.31 0.88 1.49
C THR A 24 -9.85 0.96 1.95
N ASP A 25 -9.17 -0.19 2.12
CA ASP A 25 -7.79 -0.24 2.60
C ASP A 25 -6.82 0.47 1.64
N GLY A 26 -6.90 0.19 0.33
CA GLY A 26 -6.06 0.87 -0.67
C GLY A 26 -6.34 2.38 -0.75
N VAL A 27 -7.62 2.77 -0.65
CA VAL A 27 -8.01 4.20 -0.64
C VAL A 27 -7.50 4.91 0.60
N LEU A 28 -7.63 4.30 1.78
CA LEU A 28 -7.10 4.85 3.03
C LEU A 28 -5.59 5.05 2.95
N LEU A 29 -4.86 4.02 2.51
CA LEU A 29 -3.41 4.11 2.37
C LEU A 29 -3.00 5.20 1.38
N GLY A 30 -3.53 5.19 0.17
CA GLY A 30 -3.19 6.17 -0.86
C GLY A 30 -3.55 7.61 -0.49
N ALA A 31 -4.60 7.79 0.35
CA ALA A 31 -5.00 9.10 0.83
C ALA A 31 -4.19 9.59 2.05
N TRP A 32 -3.69 8.66 2.91
CA TRP A 32 -3.03 8.99 4.18
C TRP A 32 -1.49 9.00 4.10
N ALA A 33 -0.89 8.15 3.26
CA ALA A 33 0.55 7.97 3.18
C ALA A 33 1.29 9.30 2.90
N GLN A 34 2.48 9.45 3.45
CA GLN A 34 3.38 10.54 3.10
C GLN A 34 3.97 10.30 1.71
N GLY A 35 4.24 11.38 0.97
CA GLY A 35 4.82 11.33 -0.36
C GLY A 35 6.26 11.78 -0.39
N GLY A 36 6.70 12.12 -1.58
CA GLY A 36 8.03 12.61 -1.91
C GLY A 36 8.16 12.71 -3.42
N LYS A 37 9.37 12.92 -3.92
CA LYS A 37 9.62 13.00 -5.36
C LYS A 37 9.72 11.61 -6.01
N ARG A 38 10.14 10.61 -5.24
CA ARG A 38 10.32 9.23 -5.72
C ARG A 38 9.55 8.30 -4.79
N ILE A 39 8.53 7.65 -5.35
CA ILE A 39 7.59 6.83 -4.60
C ILE A 39 7.62 5.40 -5.16
N LEU A 40 7.66 4.41 -4.28
CA LEU A 40 7.53 2.99 -4.62
C LEU A 40 6.23 2.43 -4.02
N ASP A 41 5.41 1.80 -4.86
CA ASP A 41 4.22 1.04 -4.46
C ASP A 41 4.51 -0.46 -4.57
N ILE A 42 4.66 -1.14 -3.43
CA ILE A 42 4.99 -2.57 -3.36
C ILE A 42 3.70 -3.40 -3.32
N GLY A 43 3.55 -4.29 -4.31
CA GLY A 43 2.32 -5.05 -4.52
C GLY A 43 1.21 -4.14 -5.05
N SER A 44 1.50 -3.45 -6.17
CA SER A 44 0.63 -2.38 -6.68
C SER A 44 -0.76 -2.85 -7.15
N GLY A 45 -0.96 -4.16 -7.36
CA GLY A 45 -2.25 -4.72 -7.76
C GLY A 45 -2.81 -4.07 -9.01
N THR A 46 -3.95 -3.40 -8.89
CA THR A 46 -4.58 -2.62 -9.98
C THR A 46 -3.91 -1.27 -10.27
N GLY A 47 -2.87 -0.88 -9.52
CA GLY A 47 -2.23 0.43 -9.60
C GLY A 47 -2.97 1.54 -8.84
N LEU A 48 -3.98 1.19 -8.01
CA LEU A 48 -4.80 2.17 -7.28
C LEU A 48 -3.95 3.11 -6.43
N VAL A 49 -3.10 2.55 -5.55
CA VAL A 49 -2.30 3.36 -4.62
C VAL A 49 -1.29 4.20 -5.38
N ALA A 50 -0.62 3.63 -6.40
CA ALA A 50 0.30 4.37 -7.26
C ALA A 50 -0.36 5.59 -7.93
N LEU A 51 -1.57 5.44 -8.49
CA LEU A 51 -2.34 6.52 -9.10
C LEU A 51 -2.78 7.58 -8.07
N MET A 52 -3.19 7.16 -6.88
CA MET A 52 -3.55 8.08 -5.80
C MET A 52 -2.35 8.90 -5.33
N MET A 53 -1.17 8.28 -5.19
CA MET A 53 0.06 8.97 -4.84
C MET A 53 0.47 9.96 -5.93
N ALA A 54 0.39 9.59 -7.20
CA ALA A 54 0.67 10.49 -8.31
C ALA A 54 -0.31 11.68 -8.37
N GLN A 55 -1.58 11.49 -8.00
CA GLN A 55 -2.57 12.57 -7.90
C GLN A 55 -2.25 13.57 -6.79
N ARG A 56 -1.76 13.08 -5.64
CA ARG A 56 -1.47 13.93 -4.46
C ARG A 56 -0.16 14.69 -4.56
N PHE A 57 0.81 14.12 -5.27
CA PHE A 57 2.17 14.66 -5.34
C PHE A 57 2.52 14.92 -6.81
N ASP A 58 2.27 16.15 -7.26
CA ASP A 58 2.33 16.52 -8.68
C ASP A 58 3.74 16.39 -9.29
N GLU A 59 4.80 16.49 -8.49
CA GLU A 59 6.18 16.31 -8.94
C GLU A 59 6.71 14.87 -8.74
N ALA A 60 5.90 13.96 -8.19
CA ALA A 60 6.34 12.61 -7.88
C ALA A 60 6.44 11.75 -9.14
N HIS A 61 7.53 10.96 -9.19
CA HIS A 61 7.63 9.77 -10.04
C HIS A 61 7.31 8.55 -9.18
N VAL A 62 6.32 7.79 -9.60
CA VAL A 62 5.83 6.61 -8.88
C VAL A 62 6.18 5.35 -9.64
N CYS A 63 6.87 4.42 -9.00
CA CYS A 63 7.11 3.08 -9.50
C CYS A 63 6.23 2.10 -8.72
N GLY A 64 5.47 1.26 -9.42
CA GLY A 64 4.74 0.14 -8.82
C GLY A 64 5.43 -1.17 -9.19
N VAL A 65 5.60 -2.08 -8.23
CA VAL A 65 6.05 -3.45 -8.48
C VAL A 65 4.95 -4.44 -8.15
N GLU A 66 4.68 -5.37 -9.08
CA GLU A 66 3.63 -6.38 -8.95
C GLU A 66 4.12 -7.70 -9.53
N ILE A 67 3.99 -8.78 -8.74
CA ILE A 67 4.43 -10.11 -9.13
C ILE A 67 3.41 -10.83 -10.02
N ASP A 68 2.11 -10.56 -9.83
CA ASP A 68 1.04 -11.13 -10.64
C ASP A 68 1.00 -10.42 -12.00
N GLU A 69 1.26 -11.17 -13.08
CA GLU A 69 1.35 -10.63 -14.44
C GLU A 69 0.03 -10.03 -14.93
N ASP A 70 -1.12 -10.60 -14.56
CA ASP A 70 -2.43 -10.11 -14.98
C ASP A 70 -2.80 -8.83 -14.24
N ALA A 71 -2.51 -8.76 -12.93
CA ALA A 71 -2.65 -7.53 -12.15
C ALA A 71 -1.71 -6.43 -12.66
N ALA A 72 -0.44 -6.74 -12.91
CA ALA A 72 0.53 -5.79 -13.45
C ALA A 72 0.13 -5.27 -14.83
N ARG A 73 -0.41 -6.13 -15.70
CA ARG A 73 -0.94 -5.73 -17.02
C ARG A 73 -2.12 -4.78 -16.85
N GLN A 74 -3.06 -5.11 -15.96
CA GLN A 74 -4.20 -4.25 -15.67
C GLN A 74 -3.77 -2.90 -15.09
N ALA A 75 -2.80 -2.89 -14.16
CA ALA A 75 -2.24 -1.65 -13.62
C ALA A 75 -1.61 -0.78 -14.71
N LYS A 76 -0.85 -1.36 -15.64
CA LYS A 76 -0.29 -0.64 -16.80
C LYS A 76 -1.38 -0.03 -17.69
N GLU A 77 -2.46 -0.76 -17.95
CA GLU A 77 -3.62 -0.24 -18.70
C GLU A 77 -4.30 0.91 -17.96
N ASN A 78 -4.48 0.80 -16.63
CA ASN A 78 -5.06 1.86 -15.81
C ASN A 78 -4.18 3.12 -15.81
N VAL A 79 -2.87 2.95 -15.64
CA VAL A 79 -1.90 4.05 -15.72
C VAL A 79 -1.92 4.72 -17.09
N ALA A 80 -1.84 3.95 -18.17
CA ALA A 80 -1.83 4.47 -19.54
C ALA A 80 -3.11 5.25 -19.88
N SER A 81 -4.23 4.91 -19.25
CA SER A 81 -5.53 5.58 -19.43
C SER A 81 -5.72 6.79 -18.50
N SER A 82 -4.77 7.07 -17.62
CA SER A 82 -4.82 8.18 -16.67
C SER A 82 -4.01 9.39 -17.15
N GLU A 83 -4.27 10.55 -16.55
CA GLU A 83 -3.47 11.76 -16.76
C GLU A 83 -2.04 11.66 -16.14
N PHE A 84 -1.75 10.60 -15.39
CA PHE A 84 -0.48 10.37 -14.70
C PHE A 84 0.47 9.44 -15.46
N ALA A 85 0.14 9.04 -16.70
CA ALA A 85 0.88 8.06 -17.49
C ALA A 85 2.37 8.40 -17.68
N ASN A 86 2.73 9.68 -17.68
CA ASN A 86 4.12 10.15 -17.81
C ASN A 86 4.94 10.09 -16.50
N ARG A 87 4.31 9.85 -15.36
CA ARG A 87 4.95 9.86 -14.03
C ARG A 87 4.77 8.57 -13.23
N VAL A 88 3.92 7.65 -13.70
CA VAL A 88 3.68 6.36 -13.06
C VAL A 88 4.17 5.25 -13.98
N GLN A 89 5.01 4.37 -13.43
CA GLN A 89 5.50 3.18 -14.13
C GLN A 89 5.17 1.94 -13.29
N ILE A 90 4.66 0.88 -13.95
CA ILE A 90 4.40 -0.41 -13.31
C ILE A 90 5.35 -1.46 -13.89
N GLU A 91 6.02 -2.18 -13.01
CA GLU A 91 6.90 -3.29 -13.34
C GLU A 91 6.28 -4.63 -12.92
N SER A 92 6.23 -5.58 -13.86
CA SER A 92 5.81 -6.95 -13.59
C SER A 92 7.03 -7.74 -13.12
N VAL A 93 7.30 -7.71 -11.82
CA VAL A 93 8.52 -8.29 -11.23
C VAL A 93 8.29 -8.57 -9.74
N SER A 94 8.96 -9.60 -9.20
CA SER A 94 8.98 -9.82 -7.76
C SER A 94 9.78 -8.71 -7.05
N LEU A 95 9.43 -8.43 -5.80
CA LEU A 95 10.17 -7.46 -5.00
C LEU A 95 11.64 -7.86 -4.84
N GLN A 96 11.93 -9.15 -4.68
CA GLN A 96 13.28 -9.69 -4.56
C GLN A 96 14.11 -9.39 -5.81
N SER A 97 13.61 -9.71 -7.00
CA SER A 97 14.29 -9.43 -8.27
C SER A 97 14.43 -7.94 -8.54
N TYR A 98 13.46 -7.13 -8.10
CA TYR A 98 13.54 -5.68 -8.16
C TYR A 98 14.71 -5.15 -7.33
N VAL A 99 14.83 -5.61 -6.07
CA VAL A 99 15.93 -5.22 -5.16
C VAL A 99 17.29 -5.64 -5.71
N GLU A 100 17.40 -6.87 -6.22
CA GLU A 100 18.64 -7.38 -6.82
C GLU A 100 19.11 -6.50 -7.97
N ARG A 101 18.22 -6.16 -8.89
CA ARG A 101 18.53 -5.29 -10.03
C ARG A 101 18.98 -3.90 -9.57
N MET A 102 18.26 -3.29 -8.62
CA MET A 102 18.61 -1.99 -8.07
C MET A 102 19.96 -1.98 -7.38
N GLY A 103 20.33 -3.08 -6.72
CA GLY A 103 21.67 -3.26 -6.09
C GLY A 103 22.80 -3.40 -7.10
N LEU A 104 22.57 -4.02 -8.27
CA LEU A 104 23.55 -4.20 -9.32
C LEU A 104 23.83 -2.92 -10.12
N GLU A 105 22.88 -2.01 -10.21
CA GLU A 105 23.02 -0.73 -10.93
C GLU A 105 23.86 0.32 -10.17
N GLY A 106 24.46 -0.07 -9.01
CA GLY A 106 25.55 0.67 -8.35
C GLY A 106 25.19 2.02 -7.71
N GLY A 107 23.92 2.33 -7.65
CA GLY A 107 23.43 3.54 -7.01
C GLY A 107 22.02 3.30 -6.56
N ALA A 108 21.84 2.97 -5.29
CA ALA A 108 20.51 2.78 -4.74
C ALA A 108 19.63 3.95 -5.11
N SER A 109 18.71 3.71 -6.03
CA SER A 109 17.63 4.64 -6.33
C SER A 109 16.76 4.67 -5.09
N MET A 110 17.11 5.52 -4.13
CA MET A 110 16.41 5.61 -2.87
C MET A 110 15.08 6.32 -3.05
N PHE A 111 14.03 5.74 -2.48
CA PHE A 111 12.68 6.29 -2.50
C PHE A 111 12.44 7.15 -1.26
N ASP A 112 11.86 8.33 -1.47
CA ASP A 112 11.45 9.21 -0.38
C ASP A 112 10.22 8.64 0.35
N SER A 113 9.39 7.93 -0.39
CA SER A 113 8.21 7.26 0.14
C SER A 113 8.08 5.85 -0.44
N ILE A 114 7.79 4.88 0.42
CA ILE A 114 7.39 3.52 0.02
C ILE A 114 6.01 3.26 0.60
N VAL A 115 5.12 2.68 -0.18
CA VAL A 115 3.77 2.30 0.26
C VAL A 115 3.51 0.84 -0.03
N SER A 116 2.74 0.17 0.82
CA SER A 116 2.29 -1.20 0.57
C SER A 116 0.97 -1.50 1.28
N ASN A 117 0.08 -2.16 0.58
CA ASN A 117 -1.05 -2.89 1.16
C ASN A 117 -0.75 -4.39 1.03
N PRO A 118 0.11 -4.94 1.90
CA PRO A 118 0.64 -6.29 1.72
C PRO A 118 -0.44 -7.36 1.91
N PRO A 119 -0.29 -8.54 1.29
CA PRO A 119 -1.22 -9.65 1.53
C PRO A 119 -1.13 -10.15 2.98
N PHE A 120 -2.29 -10.48 3.60
CA PHE A 120 -2.41 -10.84 5.01
C PHE A 120 -2.44 -12.37 5.26
N PHE A 121 -1.95 -13.21 4.36
CA PHE A 121 -2.24 -14.65 4.31
C PHE A 121 -1.35 -15.55 5.19
N GLU A 122 -0.73 -15.05 6.25
CA GLU A 122 0.17 -15.89 7.05
C GLU A 122 -0.50 -16.87 8.04
N ASN A 123 -1.84 -16.83 8.22
CA ASN A 123 -2.54 -17.64 9.23
C ASN A 123 -3.65 -18.57 8.70
N SER A 124 -3.78 -18.79 7.41
CA SER A 124 -4.77 -19.79 6.94
C SER A 124 -4.21 -21.23 6.99
N LEU A 125 -3.95 -21.73 8.20
CA LEU A 125 -3.61 -23.13 8.47
C LEU A 125 -4.79 -24.12 8.25
N THR A 126 -5.91 -23.64 7.67
CA THR A 126 -7.13 -24.44 7.53
C THR A 126 -7.73 -24.34 6.13
N ASN A 127 -7.01 -24.84 5.12
CA ASN A 127 -7.65 -25.22 3.87
C ASN A 127 -7.03 -26.51 3.31
N PRO A 128 -7.81 -27.60 3.09
CA PRO A 128 -7.29 -28.94 2.78
C PRO A 128 -6.72 -29.11 1.36
N ASP A 129 -6.60 -28.04 0.58
CA ASP A 129 -6.06 -28.11 -0.79
C ASP A 129 -4.54 -27.85 -0.80
N HIS A 130 -3.77 -28.82 -0.29
CA HIS A 130 -2.32 -28.75 -0.08
C HIS A 130 -1.51 -28.33 -1.31
N ASN A 131 -1.92 -28.67 -2.52
CA ASN A 131 -1.15 -28.37 -3.73
C ASN A 131 -1.33 -26.94 -4.23
N ARG A 132 -2.48 -26.29 -3.98
CA ARG A 132 -2.69 -24.87 -4.25
C ARG A 132 -2.03 -23.99 -3.17
N THR A 133 -1.95 -24.50 -1.96
CA THR A 133 -1.33 -23.82 -0.81
C THR A 133 0.20 -23.71 -0.98
N LEU A 134 0.88 -24.76 -1.43
CA LEU A 134 2.32 -24.75 -1.68
C LEU A 134 2.73 -23.79 -2.80
N ALA A 135 1.98 -23.73 -3.91
CA ALA A 135 2.24 -22.76 -4.98
C ALA A 135 1.99 -21.30 -4.56
N ARG A 136 1.03 -21.05 -3.66
CA ARG A 136 0.79 -19.73 -3.07
C ARG A 136 1.84 -19.34 -2.03
N HIS A 137 2.34 -20.28 -1.22
CA HIS A 137 3.40 -20.00 -0.23
C HIS A 137 4.73 -19.65 -0.88
N ALA A 138 5.05 -20.19 -2.05
CA ALA A 138 6.26 -19.86 -2.80
C ALA A 138 6.23 -18.44 -3.44
N SER A 139 5.05 -17.82 -3.53
CA SER A 139 4.85 -16.48 -4.13
C SER A 139 4.42 -15.42 -3.12
N THR A 140 4.30 -15.76 -1.82
CA THR A 140 3.79 -14.83 -0.82
C THR A 140 4.95 -14.06 -0.20
N LEU A 141 4.97 -12.74 -0.39
CA LEU A 141 5.91 -11.83 0.25
C LEU A 141 5.73 -11.86 1.78
N THR A 142 6.75 -12.29 2.51
CA THR A 142 6.75 -12.27 3.98
C THR A 142 7.02 -10.84 4.49
N TYR A 143 6.58 -10.55 5.72
CA TYR A 143 6.88 -9.24 6.33
C TYR A 143 8.37 -9.02 6.50
N GLN A 144 9.14 -10.06 6.82
CA GLN A 144 10.60 -9.99 6.89
C GLN A 144 11.22 -9.57 5.54
N GLU A 145 10.82 -10.20 4.44
CA GLU A 145 11.29 -9.84 3.09
C GLU A 145 10.87 -8.42 2.71
N LEU A 146 9.62 -8.05 3.02
CA LEU A 146 9.11 -6.71 2.77
C LEU A 146 9.97 -5.66 3.50
N PHE A 147 10.17 -5.83 4.81
CA PHE A 147 10.93 -4.86 5.61
C PHE A 147 12.42 -4.83 5.25
N ASN A 148 13.03 -5.96 4.89
CA ASN A 148 14.39 -6.00 4.38
C ASN A 148 14.52 -5.22 3.07
N ALA A 149 13.59 -5.39 2.13
CA ALA A 149 13.55 -4.63 0.89
C ALA A 149 13.34 -3.12 1.15
N VAL A 150 12.37 -2.78 2.01
CA VAL A 150 12.12 -1.39 2.41
C VAL A 150 13.38 -0.76 3.02
N ARG A 151 14.08 -1.48 3.90
CA ARG A 151 15.32 -1.00 4.54
C ARG A 151 16.39 -0.66 3.52
N LEU A 152 16.50 -1.43 2.44
CA LEU A 152 17.46 -1.20 1.36
C LEU A 152 17.05 -0.04 0.45
N LEU A 153 15.78 0.02 0.06
CA LEU A 153 15.28 0.94 -0.98
C LEU A 153 14.88 2.32 -0.44
N LEU A 154 14.55 2.44 0.85
CA LEU A 154 14.10 3.69 1.47
C LEU A 154 15.28 4.66 1.62
N ALA A 155 15.06 5.94 1.32
CA ALA A 155 16.02 7.02 1.60
C ALA A 155 16.27 7.18 3.11
N PRO A 156 17.39 7.78 3.55
CA PRO A 156 17.69 7.99 4.97
C PRO A 156 16.58 8.71 5.74
N ASP A 157 15.94 9.70 5.10
CA ASP A 157 14.84 10.49 5.66
C ASP A 157 13.47 10.12 5.06
N GLY A 158 13.42 8.98 4.35
CA GLY A 158 12.21 8.46 3.72
C GLY A 158 11.25 7.82 4.72
N VAL A 159 9.99 7.63 4.27
CA VAL A 159 8.92 7.03 5.07
C VAL A 159 8.31 5.84 4.35
N PHE A 160 8.17 4.73 5.05
CA PHE A 160 7.40 3.57 4.61
C PHE A 160 6.01 3.58 5.25
N SER A 161 4.96 3.58 4.46
CA SER A 161 3.58 3.54 4.93
C SER A 161 2.89 2.25 4.51
N ALA A 162 2.15 1.63 5.43
CA ALA A 162 1.38 0.41 5.16
C ALA A 162 0.00 0.47 5.84
N ILE A 163 -0.94 -0.33 5.32
CA ILE A 163 -2.21 -0.61 5.98
C ILE A 163 -2.29 -2.08 6.38
N ILE A 164 -2.62 -2.36 7.63
CA ILE A 164 -2.56 -3.69 8.22
C ILE A 164 -3.83 -3.97 9.02
N PRO A 165 -4.40 -5.20 8.97
CA PRO A 165 -5.48 -5.61 9.87
C PRO A 165 -4.97 -5.80 11.31
N ASP A 166 -5.91 -5.75 12.26
CA ASP A 166 -5.66 -5.80 13.69
C ASP A 166 -4.89 -7.06 14.14
N ASP A 167 -5.24 -8.20 13.58
CA ASP A 167 -4.62 -9.50 13.89
C ASP A 167 -3.15 -9.61 13.45
N CYS A 168 -2.73 -8.77 12.51
CA CYS A 168 -1.34 -8.73 12.02
C CYS A 168 -0.49 -7.63 12.67
N LEU A 169 -1.09 -6.71 13.42
CA LEU A 169 -0.47 -5.46 13.88
C LEU A 169 0.85 -5.68 14.64
N GLN A 170 0.82 -6.50 15.69
CA GLN A 170 1.98 -6.68 16.57
C GLN A 170 3.15 -7.32 15.82
N ARG A 171 2.86 -8.34 15.02
CA ARG A 171 3.87 -9.00 14.21
C ARG A 171 4.48 -8.05 13.18
N PHE A 172 3.67 -7.27 12.49
CA PHE A 172 4.14 -6.30 11.51
C PHE A 172 5.08 -5.25 12.13
N ILE A 173 4.71 -4.71 13.30
CA ILE A 173 5.55 -3.75 14.02
C ILE A 173 6.87 -4.41 14.46
N SER A 174 6.82 -5.64 14.97
CA SER A 174 8.01 -6.38 15.41
C SER A 174 8.99 -6.62 14.25
N GLU A 175 8.52 -7.04 13.10
CA GLU A 175 9.34 -7.24 11.91
C GLU A 175 9.98 -5.92 11.41
N GLY A 176 9.24 -4.82 11.50
CA GLY A 176 9.80 -3.49 11.21
C GLY A 176 10.97 -3.13 12.13
N CYS A 177 10.80 -3.34 13.43
CA CYS A 177 11.85 -3.10 14.43
C CYS A 177 13.06 -4.00 14.19
N LEU A 178 12.86 -5.29 13.93
CA LEU A 178 13.94 -6.24 13.63
C LEU A 178 14.75 -5.84 12.38
N ALA A 179 14.09 -5.26 11.38
CA ALA A 179 14.75 -4.71 10.19
C ALA A 179 15.41 -3.34 10.43
N GLY A 180 15.32 -2.76 11.64
CA GLY A 180 15.88 -1.45 11.96
C GLY A 180 15.05 -0.28 11.41
N LEU A 181 13.74 -0.46 11.30
CA LEU A 181 12.77 0.59 10.99
C LEU A 181 11.90 0.86 12.21
N PHE A 182 11.68 2.13 12.52
CA PHE A 182 10.98 2.57 13.70
C PHE A 182 9.59 3.09 13.32
N LEU A 183 8.56 2.65 14.05
CA LEU A 183 7.21 3.18 13.91
C LEU A 183 7.18 4.64 14.38
N THR A 184 6.83 5.54 13.47
CA THR A 184 6.78 7.00 13.72
C THR A 184 5.35 7.53 13.78
N ARG A 185 4.42 6.88 13.05
CA ARG A 185 3.02 7.29 13.02
C ARG A 185 2.10 6.08 12.96
N LYS A 186 1.00 6.12 13.70
CA LYS A 186 -0.03 5.08 13.74
C LYS A 186 -1.42 5.70 13.76
N CYS A 187 -2.31 5.28 12.86
CA CYS A 187 -3.72 5.64 12.90
C CYS A 187 -4.57 4.37 12.99
N ALA A 188 -5.28 4.21 14.11
CA ALA A 188 -6.21 3.11 14.32
C ALA A 188 -7.56 3.44 13.69
N ILE A 189 -8.08 2.55 12.82
CA ILE A 189 -9.29 2.80 12.03
C ILE A 189 -10.45 1.93 12.53
N LYS A 190 -11.51 2.60 12.96
CA LYS A 190 -12.80 2.00 13.32
C LYS A 190 -13.81 2.13 12.19
N MET A 191 -14.67 1.15 12.02
CA MET A 191 -15.79 1.28 11.08
C MET A 191 -16.80 2.33 11.59
N VAL A 192 -17.17 2.26 12.89
CA VAL A 192 -18.06 3.19 13.58
C VAL A 192 -17.53 3.41 15.00
N PRO A 193 -17.89 4.50 15.70
CA PRO A 193 -17.28 4.89 16.99
C PRO A 193 -17.29 3.81 18.09
N ARG A 194 -18.37 3.01 18.15
CA ARG A 194 -18.57 1.97 19.20
C ARG A 194 -17.79 0.67 18.95
N LYS A 195 -17.15 0.50 17.76
CA LYS A 195 -16.41 -0.73 17.44
C LYS A 195 -14.93 -0.56 17.71
N GLN A 196 -14.24 -1.66 17.93
CA GLN A 196 -12.78 -1.69 18.03
C GLN A 196 -12.16 -1.46 16.63
N PRO A 197 -10.95 -0.92 16.57
CA PRO A 197 -10.21 -0.79 15.32
C PRO A 197 -10.05 -2.14 14.62
N LYS A 198 -10.15 -2.15 13.31
CA LYS A 198 -9.97 -3.34 12.48
C LYS A 198 -8.84 -3.18 11.47
N ARG A 199 -8.36 -1.96 11.27
CA ARG A 199 -7.26 -1.60 10.38
C ARG A 199 -6.38 -0.57 11.06
N TYR A 200 -5.11 -0.60 10.70
CA TYR A 200 -4.12 0.36 11.16
C TYR A 200 -3.32 0.88 9.97
N LEU A 201 -3.26 2.18 9.82
CA LEU A 201 -2.31 2.86 8.97
C LEU A 201 -1.05 3.10 9.79
N LEU A 202 0.09 2.65 9.28
CA LEU A 202 1.37 2.68 9.96
C LEU A 202 2.40 3.39 9.09
N ALA A 203 3.24 4.22 9.69
CA ALA A 203 4.39 4.81 9.03
C ALA A 203 5.67 4.48 9.80
N PHE A 204 6.70 4.09 9.07
CA PHE A 204 8.01 3.73 9.59
C PHE A 204 9.10 4.57 8.94
N ALA A 205 10.15 4.87 9.70
CA ALA A 205 11.35 5.55 9.21
C ALA A 205 12.63 4.85 9.70
N LYS A 206 13.77 5.20 9.08
CA LYS A 206 15.10 4.70 9.52
C LYS A 206 15.59 5.36 10.80
N ARG A 207 15.01 6.48 11.17
CA ARG A 207 15.32 7.21 12.42
C ARG A 207 14.15 7.10 13.38
N MET A 208 14.48 6.93 14.64
CA MET A 208 13.49 6.96 15.71
C MET A 208 12.96 8.40 15.87
N SER A 209 11.65 8.54 16.00
CA SER A 209 11.03 9.79 16.43
C SER A 209 11.08 9.91 17.96
N GLU A 210 11.15 11.12 18.47
CA GLU A 210 11.06 11.36 19.92
C GLU A 210 9.69 10.96 20.48
N GLU A 211 8.64 11.13 19.68
CA GLU A 211 7.27 10.76 20.02
C GLU A 211 6.61 10.00 18.88
N LEU A 212 5.78 9.00 19.24
CA LEU A 212 4.91 8.31 18.30
C LEU A 212 3.65 9.13 18.07
N GLU A 213 3.42 9.57 16.82
CA GLU A 213 2.14 10.17 16.44
C GLU A 213 1.07 9.06 16.39
N ALA A 214 0.19 9.02 17.38
CA ALA A 214 -0.88 8.04 17.48
C ALA A 214 -2.26 8.70 17.39
N GLU A 215 -3.05 8.24 16.41
CA GLU A 215 -4.41 8.72 16.13
C GLU A 215 -5.39 7.55 16.17
N GLU A 216 -6.65 7.84 16.46
CA GLU A 216 -7.76 6.89 16.32
C GLU A 216 -8.90 7.58 15.58
N GLU A 217 -9.34 6.99 14.47
CA GLU A 217 -10.29 7.60 13.56
C GLU A 217 -11.41 6.64 13.16
N THR A 218 -12.54 7.17 12.74
CA THR A 218 -13.68 6.38 12.29
C THR A 218 -14.03 6.66 10.83
N LEU A 219 -14.52 5.64 10.14
CA LEU A 219 -14.97 5.80 8.76
C LEU A 219 -16.39 6.37 8.69
N MET A 220 -17.26 5.90 9.58
CA MET A 220 -18.69 6.25 9.58
C MET A 220 -19.11 6.75 10.95
N ASN A 221 -19.99 7.73 10.97
CA ASN A 221 -20.70 8.18 12.16
C ASN A 221 -21.70 7.13 12.66
N ALA A 222 -22.28 7.35 13.84
CA ALA A 222 -23.29 6.45 14.41
C ALA A 222 -24.57 6.35 13.57
N ASP A 223 -24.88 7.38 12.80
CA ASP A 223 -26.03 7.46 11.87
C ASP A 223 -25.77 6.82 10.50
N GLY A 224 -24.55 6.31 10.25
CA GLY A 224 -24.16 5.69 9.00
C GLY A 224 -23.68 6.68 7.92
N SER A 225 -23.60 7.97 8.21
CA SER A 225 -22.96 8.95 7.34
C SER A 225 -21.42 8.81 7.41
N ARG A 226 -20.69 9.31 6.39
CA ARG A 226 -19.24 9.37 6.44
C ARG A 226 -18.79 10.30 7.57
N SER A 227 -17.75 9.91 8.33
CA SER A 227 -17.14 10.79 9.31
C SER A 227 -16.49 12.00 8.63
N GLU A 228 -16.34 13.10 9.37
CA GLU A 228 -15.66 14.30 8.87
C GLU A 228 -14.20 13.99 8.46
N TRP A 229 -13.49 13.19 9.28
CA TRP A 229 -12.13 12.76 8.96
C TRP A 229 -12.05 11.98 7.65
N TYR A 230 -12.92 10.97 7.47
CA TYR A 230 -12.91 10.15 6.26
C TYR A 230 -13.33 10.95 5.02
N ALA A 231 -14.33 11.81 5.17
CA ALA A 231 -14.76 12.70 4.09
C ALA A 231 -13.64 13.67 3.67
N ARG A 232 -12.92 14.27 4.63
CA ARG A 232 -11.79 15.15 4.38
C ARG A 232 -10.62 14.41 3.73
N LEU A 233 -10.26 13.23 4.26
CA LEU A 233 -9.16 12.41 3.76
C LEU A 233 -9.36 11.98 2.30
N THR A 234 -10.59 11.63 1.93
CA THR A 234 -10.91 11.09 0.60
C THR A 234 -11.55 12.11 -0.35
N ARG A 235 -11.67 13.36 0.08
CA ARG A 235 -12.34 14.43 -0.65
C ARG A 235 -11.90 14.57 -2.09
N ASP A 236 -10.60 14.47 -2.35
CA ASP A 236 -10.02 14.70 -3.67
C ASP A 236 -10.11 13.47 -4.59
N PHE A 237 -10.59 12.35 -4.07
CA PHE A 237 -10.65 11.08 -4.79
C PHE A 237 -12.07 10.68 -5.17
N TYR A 238 -12.98 10.58 -4.23
CA TYR A 238 -14.35 10.11 -4.51
C TYR A 238 -15.18 11.16 -5.24
N LEU A 239 -16.03 10.67 -6.14
CA LEU A 239 -16.96 11.52 -6.89
C LEU A 239 -17.99 12.21 -6.00
N ARG A 240 -18.39 11.58 -4.90
CA ARG A 240 -19.35 12.11 -3.89
C ARG A 240 -19.09 11.47 -2.53
#